data_6331358d4cc2cd939a204b841e8302bc
#
_entry.id   6331358d4cc2cd939a204b841e8302bc
#
_cell.length_a   1.000
_cell.length_b   1.000
_cell.length_c   1.000
_cell.angle_alpha   90.00
_cell.angle_beta   90.00
_cell.angle_gamma   90.00
#
_symmetry.space_group_name_H-M   'P 1'
#
loop_
_entity.id
_entity.type
_entity.pdbx_description
1 polymer ?
#
loop_
_entity_poly.entity_id
_entity_poly.type
_entity_poly.pdbx_seq_one_letter_code
_entity_poly.pdbx_strand_id
1 'polypeptide(L)'
;MNTSYRIGVDIGGTKVNAGILRPDGSILKKCLLSSGGAGNPRAFVDEICSSLRAMLDELNIPLSLVEHIGVGIPGTADSARGVVEYSCNLFGRNVPLGDYFEHALGRRVVVVQDSWAGAFAEHLFGAGRGHDDMMCVTIGTGIGCGVVLGGRVFGGAMHTAGELGHTPIIWQGRPCSCGRRGCLEAYPSGNAIWSQ
;
A
#
# COMPACT_ATOMS: atom_id res chain seq x y z
N MET A 1 3.54 10.94 -29.07
CA MET A 1 3.43 9.94 -28.00
C MET A 1 2.79 10.64 -26.83
N ASN A 2 1.64 10.13 -26.37
CA ASN A 2 0.95 10.74 -25.22
C ASN A 2 1.83 10.48 -23.98
N THR A 3 2.49 11.51 -23.47
CA THR A 3 3.37 11.38 -22.30
C THR A 3 2.48 11.45 -21.09
N SER A 4 2.15 10.29 -20.51
CA SER A 4 1.40 10.19 -19.26
C SER A 4 2.33 9.77 -18.11
N TYR A 5 1.90 10.05 -16.88
CA TYR A 5 2.64 9.70 -15.67
C TYR A 5 1.72 9.04 -14.65
N ARG A 6 2.33 8.39 -13.68
CA ARG A 6 1.64 7.76 -12.56
C ARG A 6 2.27 8.21 -11.25
N ILE A 7 1.49 8.23 -10.20
CA ILE A 7 1.97 8.46 -8.84
C ILE A 7 1.68 7.21 -8.01
N GLY A 8 2.70 6.76 -7.29
CA GLY A 8 2.58 5.72 -6.27
C GLY A 8 2.93 6.28 -4.90
N VAL A 9 2.10 5.98 -3.91
CA VAL A 9 2.35 6.29 -2.50
C VAL A 9 2.22 5.01 -1.70
N ASP A 10 3.25 4.66 -0.95
CA ASP A 10 3.27 3.52 -0.04
C ASP A 10 3.37 4.06 1.38
N ILE A 11 2.27 3.96 2.12
CA ILE A 11 2.16 4.47 3.49
C ILE A 11 2.46 3.33 4.46
N GLY A 12 3.64 3.30 5.03
CA GLY A 12 4.00 2.38 6.11
C GLY A 12 3.75 2.97 7.50
N GLY A 13 3.90 2.15 8.54
CA GLY A 13 3.70 2.57 9.93
C GLY A 13 4.66 3.66 10.42
N THR A 14 5.84 3.79 9.83
CA THR A 14 6.87 4.77 10.24
C THR A 14 7.35 5.67 9.09
N LYS A 15 7.15 5.27 7.86
CA LYS A 15 7.66 5.93 6.65
C LYS A 15 6.62 5.90 5.55
N VAL A 16 6.65 6.92 4.71
CA VAL A 16 5.90 6.99 3.46
C VAL A 16 6.88 7.08 2.31
N ASN A 17 6.80 6.14 1.37
CA ASN A 17 7.50 6.22 0.10
C ASN A 17 6.54 6.78 -0.94
N ALA A 18 6.92 7.85 -1.62
CA ALA A 18 6.13 8.37 -2.72
C ALA A 18 7.00 8.54 -3.97
N GLY A 19 6.42 8.31 -5.14
CA GLY A 19 7.17 8.37 -6.40
C GLY A 19 6.32 8.75 -7.60
N ILE A 20 7.01 9.34 -8.58
CA ILE A 20 6.49 9.65 -9.91
C ILE A 20 7.09 8.65 -10.89
N LEU A 21 6.23 8.00 -11.68
CA LEU A 21 6.60 6.91 -12.56
C LEU A 21 6.14 7.16 -14.00
N ARG A 22 6.84 6.54 -14.94
CA ARG A 22 6.35 6.35 -16.31
C ARG A 22 5.40 5.15 -16.41
N PRO A 23 4.63 5.04 -17.50
CA PRO A 23 3.74 3.90 -17.72
C PRO A 23 4.44 2.53 -17.76
N ASP A 24 5.72 2.50 -18.10
CA ASP A 24 6.56 1.29 -18.12
C ASP A 24 7.04 0.85 -16.72
N GLY A 25 6.65 1.57 -15.66
CA GLY A 25 7.05 1.30 -14.28
C GLY A 25 8.38 1.94 -13.87
N SER A 26 9.09 2.61 -14.78
CA SER A 26 10.35 3.30 -14.43
C SER A 26 10.08 4.50 -13.52
N ILE A 27 10.83 4.58 -12.42
CA ILE A 27 10.70 5.65 -11.41
C ILE A 27 11.51 6.86 -11.86
N LEU A 28 10.85 8.00 -12.01
CA LEU A 28 11.49 9.27 -12.35
C LEU A 28 12.06 9.96 -11.11
N LYS A 29 11.26 10.00 -10.06
CA LYS A 29 11.61 10.63 -8.79
C LYS A 29 10.89 9.94 -7.65
N LYS A 30 11.54 9.88 -6.50
CA LYS A 30 10.94 9.38 -5.25
C LYS A 30 11.32 10.27 -4.08
N CYS A 31 10.47 10.31 -3.06
CA CYS A 31 10.77 10.91 -1.78
C CYS A 31 10.40 9.94 -0.65
N LEU A 32 10.99 10.19 0.50
CA LEU A 32 10.73 9.49 1.74
C LEU A 32 10.27 10.50 2.77
N LEU A 33 9.09 10.28 3.36
CA LEU A 33 8.52 11.11 4.41
C LEU A 33 8.37 10.27 5.69
N SER A 34 8.24 10.94 6.83
CA SER A 34 7.87 10.28 8.07
C SER A 34 6.36 10.10 8.12
N SER A 35 5.86 8.96 8.58
CA SER A 35 4.42 8.80 8.83
C SER A 35 3.95 9.48 10.11
N GLY A 36 4.87 9.96 10.96
CA GLY A 36 4.61 10.90 12.06
C GLY A 36 3.57 10.50 13.11
N GLY A 37 3.10 9.24 13.08
CA GLY A 37 1.98 8.79 13.90
C GLY A 37 0.73 9.64 13.58
N ALA A 38 0.05 9.31 12.53
CA ALA A 38 -1.01 10.06 11.86
C ALA A 38 -2.18 10.51 12.77
N GLY A 39 -1.93 11.49 13.62
CA GLY A 39 -2.95 12.04 14.51
C GLY A 39 -4.11 12.73 13.78
N ASN A 40 -3.83 13.33 12.63
CA ASN A 40 -4.84 13.94 11.76
C ASN A 40 -4.64 13.44 10.33
N PRO A 41 -5.46 12.50 9.85
CA PRO A 41 -5.32 11.91 8.53
C PRO A 41 -5.34 12.91 7.39
N ARG A 42 -6.12 13.98 7.51
CA ARG A 42 -6.22 15.01 6.46
C ARG A 42 -4.94 15.83 6.36
N ALA A 43 -4.42 16.31 7.49
CA ALA A 43 -3.16 17.07 7.51
C ALA A 43 -1.98 16.22 7.00
N PHE A 44 -1.98 14.93 7.33
CA PHE A 44 -0.99 13.98 6.83
C PHE A 44 -1.06 13.81 5.31
N VAL A 45 -2.25 13.70 4.74
CA VAL A 45 -2.43 13.64 3.28
C VAL A 45 -1.99 14.95 2.62
N ASP A 46 -2.30 16.10 3.23
CA ASP A 46 -1.90 17.42 2.69
C ASP A 46 -0.37 17.54 2.61
N GLU A 47 0.38 17.02 3.60
CA GLU A 47 1.85 16.97 3.58
C GLU A 47 2.40 16.10 2.44
N ILE A 48 1.84 14.89 2.25
CA ILE A 48 2.21 14.01 1.15
C ILE A 48 1.92 14.70 -0.19
N CYS A 49 0.75 15.28 -0.36
CA CYS A 49 0.35 15.96 -1.58
C CYS A 49 1.23 17.17 -1.90
N SER A 50 1.66 17.91 -0.88
CA SER A 50 2.61 19.03 -1.05
C SER A 50 3.95 18.53 -1.58
N SER A 51 4.45 17.41 -1.04
CA SER A 51 5.69 16.80 -1.50
C SER A 51 5.57 16.26 -2.94
N LEU A 52 4.42 15.66 -3.28
CA LEU A 52 4.15 15.19 -4.65
C LEU A 52 4.12 16.35 -5.65
N ARG A 53 3.49 17.49 -5.29
CA ARG A 53 3.48 18.69 -6.13
C ARG A 53 4.89 19.23 -6.34
N ALA A 54 5.68 19.36 -5.28
CA ALA A 54 7.07 19.80 -5.39
C ALA A 54 7.88 18.90 -6.32
N MET A 55 7.73 17.57 -6.25
CA MET A 55 8.42 16.65 -7.17
C MET A 55 7.96 16.84 -8.63
N LEU A 56 6.69 17.07 -8.87
CA LEU A 56 6.15 17.32 -10.22
C LEU A 56 6.70 18.65 -10.78
N ASP A 57 6.74 19.69 -9.95
CA ASP A 57 7.28 21.02 -10.34
C ASP A 57 8.76 20.92 -10.71
N GLU A 58 9.57 20.24 -9.90
CA GLU A 58 10.99 20.00 -10.19
C GLU A 58 11.23 19.22 -11.48
N LEU A 59 10.31 18.32 -11.85
CA LEU A 59 10.37 17.57 -13.10
C LEU A 59 9.74 18.31 -14.28
N ASN A 60 9.16 19.49 -14.04
CA ASN A 60 8.36 20.24 -15.01
C ASN A 60 7.21 19.41 -15.60
N ILE A 61 6.58 18.58 -14.77
CA ILE A 61 5.44 17.72 -15.14
C ILE A 61 4.15 18.34 -14.61
N PRO A 62 3.23 18.82 -15.45
CA PRO A 62 1.95 19.31 -15.00
C PRO A 62 1.10 18.14 -14.45
N LEU A 63 0.42 18.37 -13.34
CA LEU A 63 -0.45 17.36 -12.70
C LEU A 63 -1.54 16.84 -13.67
N SER A 64 -1.90 17.61 -14.69
CA SER A 64 -2.83 17.19 -15.75
C SER A 64 -2.35 15.97 -16.54
N LEU A 65 -1.06 15.73 -16.62
CA LEU A 65 -0.46 14.56 -17.28
C LEU A 65 -0.38 13.32 -16.37
N VAL A 66 -0.75 13.44 -15.10
CA VAL A 66 -0.84 12.28 -14.19
C VAL A 66 -2.19 11.59 -14.41
N GLU A 67 -2.17 10.38 -14.94
CA GLU A 67 -3.39 9.61 -15.26
C GLU A 67 -3.91 8.82 -14.05
N HIS A 68 -2.98 8.21 -13.29
CA HIS A 68 -3.33 7.31 -12.19
C HIS A 68 -2.53 7.64 -10.93
N ILE A 69 -3.21 7.59 -9.79
CA ILE A 69 -2.61 7.74 -8.47
C ILE A 69 -3.03 6.53 -7.64
N GLY A 70 -2.06 5.77 -7.16
CA GLY A 70 -2.26 4.63 -6.27
C GLY A 70 -1.67 4.88 -4.89
N VAL A 71 -2.42 4.51 -3.85
CA VAL A 71 -2.00 4.61 -2.46
C VAL A 71 -2.09 3.24 -1.80
N GLY A 72 -0.94 2.68 -1.41
CA GLY A 72 -0.84 1.47 -0.61
C GLY A 72 -0.88 1.81 0.88
N ILE A 73 -1.64 1.04 1.66
CA ILE A 73 -1.76 1.21 3.12
C ILE A 73 -1.63 -0.13 3.85
N PRO A 74 -1.07 -0.15 5.07
CA PRO A 74 -1.14 -1.33 5.91
C PRO A 74 -2.54 -1.45 6.52
N GLY A 75 -3.14 -2.63 6.42
CA GLY A 75 -4.49 -2.91 6.91
C GLY A 75 -5.49 -3.17 5.79
N THR A 76 -6.78 -3.01 6.05
CA THR A 76 -7.84 -3.29 5.09
C THR A 76 -8.40 -2.02 4.46
N ALA A 77 -8.65 -2.06 3.15
CA ALA A 77 -9.23 -0.95 2.39
C ALA A 77 -10.36 -1.43 1.48
N ASP A 78 -11.44 -0.69 1.46
CA ASP A 78 -12.43 -0.74 0.39
C ASP A 78 -11.94 0.14 -0.76
N SER A 79 -11.29 -0.49 -1.74
CA SER A 79 -10.71 0.21 -2.89
C SER A 79 -11.76 0.89 -3.78
N ALA A 80 -12.98 0.37 -3.81
CA ALA A 80 -14.07 0.94 -4.61
C ALA A 80 -14.53 2.29 -4.03
N ARG A 81 -14.50 2.42 -2.69
CA ARG A 81 -14.90 3.63 -1.97
C ARG A 81 -13.72 4.52 -1.56
N GLY A 82 -12.47 4.05 -1.72
CA GLY A 82 -11.29 4.77 -1.25
C GLY A 82 -11.20 4.88 0.27
N VAL A 83 -11.83 3.97 1.01
CA VAL A 83 -11.93 4.02 2.48
C VAL A 83 -10.97 3.02 3.12
N VAL A 84 -10.16 3.48 4.06
CA VAL A 84 -9.42 2.60 4.97
C VAL A 84 -10.40 2.08 6.01
N GLU A 85 -10.76 0.80 5.90
CA GLU A 85 -11.70 0.18 6.84
C GLU A 85 -11.07 -0.03 8.22
N TYR A 86 -9.80 -0.43 8.22
CA TYR A 86 -9.02 -0.59 9.43
C TYR A 86 -7.51 -0.52 9.18
N SER A 87 -6.82 0.27 9.99
CA SER A 87 -5.35 0.28 10.07
C SER A 87 -4.93 0.52 11.51
N CYS A 88 -4.31 -0.48 12.15
CA CYS A 88 -3.97 -0.40 13.57
C CYS A 88 -2.87 0.63 13.87
N ASN A 89 -1.98 0.87 12.92
CA ASN A 89 -0.76 1.66 13.15
C ASN A 89 -0.85 3.09 12.60
N LEU A 90 -1.95 3.47 11.92
CA LEU A 90 -2.07 4.77 11.24
C LEU A 90 -3.34 5.54 11.62
N PHE A 91 -4.47 5.12 11.11
CA PHE A 91 -5.67 5.96 11.10
C PHE A 91 -6.83 5.41 11.92
N GLY A 92 -6.74 4.18 12.42
CA GLY A 92 -7.85 3.50 13.07
C GLY A 92 -8.86 2.93 12.07
N ARG A 93 -10.11 3.42 12.09
CA ARG A 93 -11.21 2.83 11.30
C ARG A 93 -11.95 3.87 10.47
N ASN A 94 -12.45 3.41 9.31
CA ASN A 94 -13.40 4.14 8.45
C ASN A 94 -12.90 5.53 8.01
N VAL A 95 -11.63 5.62 7.59
CA VAL A 95 -11.04 6.88 7.12
C VAL A 95 -11.19 7.00 5.61
N PRO A 96 -11.85 8.04 5.09
CA PRO A 96 -12.04 8.27 3.66
C PRO A 96 -10.76 8.84 3.03
N LEU A 97 -9.71 8.01 3.01
CA LEU A 97 -8.37 8.44 2.62
C LEU A 97 -8.33 8.85 1.14
N GLY A 98 -9.06 8.14 0.29
CA GLY A 98 -9.20 8.46 -1.13
C GLY A 98 -9.76 9.87 -1.32
N ASP A 99 -10.83 10.24 -0.62
CA ASP A 99 -11.45 11.56 -0.70
C ASP A 99 -10.48 12.68 -0.30
N TYR A 100 -9.64 12.43 0.71
CA TYR A 100 -8.64 13.42 1.14
C TYR A 100 -7.59 13.67 0.06
N PHE A 101 -7.06 12.61 -0.55
CA PHE A 101 -6.13 12.72 -1.68
C PHE A 101 -6.79 13.35 -2.90
N GLU A 102 -8.00 12.91 -3.25
CA GLU A 102 -8.74 13.46 -4.40
C GLU A 102 -9.04 14.94 -4.23
N HIS A 103 -9.44 15.36 -3.02
CA HIS A 103 -9.64 16.78 -2.71
C HIS A 103 -8.35 17.58 -2.85
N ALA A 104 -7.24 17.05 -2.32
CA ALA A 104 -5.95 17.74 -2.35
C ALA A 104 -5.34 17.80 -3.75
N LEU A 105 -5.49 16.76 -4.58
CA LEU A 105 -4.83 16.66 -5.91
C LEU A 105 -5.77 17.00 -7.08
N GLY A 106 -7.08 16.99 -6.87
CA GLY A 106 -8.05 17.15 -7.96
C GLY A 106 -8.03 16.01 -8.97
N ARG A 107 -7.61 14.81 -8.55
CA ARG A 107 -7.45 13.62 -9.37
C ARG A 107 -7.96 12.38 -8.64
N ARG A 108 -8.53 11.45 -9.41
CA ARG A 108 -8.98 10.16 -8.86
C ARG A 108 -7.81 9.38 -8.27
N VAL A 109 -8.04 8.79 -7.09
CA VAL A 109 -7.06 8.03 -6.33
C VAL A 109 -7.62 6.65 -5.99
N VAL A 110 -6.78 5.63 -6.14
CA VAL A 110 -7.11 4.26 -5.74
C VAL A 110 -6.35 3.93 -4.47
N VAL A 111 -7.06 3.56 -3.42
CA VAL A 111 -6.48 3.11 -2.14
C VAL A 111 -6.57 1.60 -2.06
N VAL A 112 -5.45 0.94 -1.78
CA VAL A 112 -5.37 -0.53 -1.69
C VAL A 112 -4.51 -0.95 -0.50
N GLN A 113 -4.60 -2.20 -0.10
CA GLN A 113 -3.65 -2.80 0.82
C GLN A 113 -2.25 -2.86 0.19
N ASP A 114 -1.20 -2.56 0.95
CA ASP A 114 0.20 -2.50 0.51
C ASP A 114 0.69 -3.82 -0.12
N SER A 115 0.37 -4.96 0.49
CA SER A 115 0.72 -6.29 -0.04
C SER A 115 0.02 -6.60 -1.38
N TRP A 116 -1.18 -6.08 -1.60
CA TRP A 116 -1.87 -6.20 -2.90
C TRP A 116 -1.19 -5.35 -3.97
N ALA A 117 -0.82 -4.10 -3.61
CA ALA A 117 -0.07 -3.24 -4.51
C ALA A 117 1.28 -3.88 -4.89
N GLY A 118 1.98 -4.45 -3.91
CA GLY A 118 3.24 -5.17 -4.13
C GLY A 118 3.07 -6.38 -5.06
N ALA A 119 2.06 -7.23 -4.80
CA ALA A 119 1.77 -8.38 -5.65
C ALA A 119 1.43 -7.98 -7.09
N PHE A 120 0.66 -6.91 -7.25
CA PHE A 120 0.30 -6.42 -8.59
C PHE A 120 1.50 -5.79 -9.31
N ALA A 121 2.39 -5.12 -8.58
CA ALA A 121 3.63 -4.61 -9.14
C ALA A 121 4.56 -5.75 -9.62
N GLU A 122 4.69 -6.82 -8.84
CA GLU A 122 5.43 -8.02 -9.24
C GLU A 122 4.82 -8.72 -10.46
N HIS A 123 3.50 -8.76 -10.54
CA HIS A 123 2.81 -9.30 -11.71
C HIS A 123 3.07 -8.49 -12.98
N LEU A 124 3.05 -7.15 -12.90
CA LEU A 124 3.21 -6.29 -14.07
C LEU A 124 4.67 -6.09 -14.49
N PHE A 125 5.57 -5.93 -13.52
CA PHE A 125 6.94 -5.46 -13.76
C PHE A 125 8.02 -6.38 -13.21
N GLY A 126 7.70 -7.28 -12.30
CA GLY A 126 8.65 -8.10 -11.56
C GLY A 126 8.65 -9.58 -11.96
N ALA A 127 8.87 -10.44 -10.97
CA ALA A 127 9.00 -11.88 -11.12
C ALA A 127 7.72 -12.60 -11.57
N GLY A 128 6.55 -11.97 -11.39
CA GLY A 128 5.25 -12.50 -11.80
C GLY A 128 4.87 -12.24 -13.25
N ARG A 129 5.73 -11.60 -14.05
CA ARG A 129 5.43 -11.29 -15.46
C ARG A 129 5.17 -12.55 -16.27
N GLY A 130 4.04 -12.54 -17.00
CA GLY A 130 3.64 -13.67 -17.85
C GLY A 130 2.91 -14.80 -17.12
N HIS A 131 2.61 -14.61 -15.83
CA HIS A 131 1.81 -15.55 -15.04
C HIS A 131 0.51 -14.89 -14.60
N ASP A 132 -0.63 -15.41 -15.06
CA ASP A 132 -1.95 -14.85 -14.71
C ASP A 132 -2.34 -15.14 -13.26
N ASP A 133 -1.82 -16.22 -12.68
CA ASP A 133 -2.07 -16.64 -11.31
C ASP A 133 -0.76 -16.66 -10.51
N MET A 134 -0.72 -15.90 -9.41
CA MET A 134 0.44 -15.86 -8.53
C MET A 134 0.08 -15.44 -7.11
N MET A 135 0.94 -15.79 -6.19
CA MET A 135 0.93 -15.29 -4.82
C MET A 135 2.27 -14.61 -4.55
N CYS A 136 2.24 -13.39 -4.04
CA CYS A 136 3.42 -12.65 -3.60
C CYS A 136 3.40 -12.55 -2.08
N VAL A 137 4.41 -13.09 -1.41
CA VAL A 137 4.58 -13.00 0.04
C VAL A 137 5.67 -11.98 0.34
N THR A 138 5.32 -10.98 1.13
CA THR A 138 6.26 -9.96 1.59
C THR A 138 6.67 -10.26 3.04
N ILE A 139 7.97 -10.29 3.30
CA ILE A 139 8.54 -10.49 4.64
C ILE A 139 9.30 -9.24 5.02
N GLY A 140 8.77 -8.51 6.01
CA GLY A 140 9.32 -7.27 6.51
C GLY A 140 9.04 -7.14 8.01
N THR A 141 8.56 -5.99 8.46
CA THR A 141 8.08 -5.79 9.83
C THR A 141 7.07 -6.85 10.24
N GLY A 142 6.13 -7.16 9.33
CA GLY A 142 5.17 -8.26 9.39
C GLY A 142 5.32 -9.21 8.21
N ILE A 143 4.30 -10.03 7.97
CA ILE A 143 4.16 -10.89 6.79
C ILE A 143 2.87 -10.52 6.07
N GLY A 144 3.02 -9.92 4.89
CA GLY A 144 1.93 -9.64 3.98
C GLY A 144 1.83 -10.68 2.85
N CYS A 145 0.69 -10.74 2.21
CA CYS A 145 0.51 -11.55 1.02
C CYS A 145 -0.53 -10.91 0.10
N GLY A 146 -0.20 -10.82 -1.18
CA GLY A 146 -1.14 -10.45 -2.23
C GLY A 146 -1.33 -11.62 -3.18
N VAL A 147 -2.56 -11.80 -3.63
CA VAL A 147 -2.96 -12.87 -4.55
C VAL A 147 -3.43 -12.23 -5.86
N VAL A 148 -2.92 -12.72 -6.97
CA VAL A 148 -3.35 -12.37 -8.32
C VAL A 148 -3.97 -13.60 -8.94
N LEU A 149 -5.18 -13.50 -9.48
CA LEU A 149 -5.89 -14.56 -10.19
C LEU A 149 -6.46 -14.00 -11.50
N GLY A 150 -6.19 -14.69 -12.60
CA GLY A 150 -6.60 -14.26 -13.94
C GLY A 150 -6.06 -12.85 -14.27
N GLY A 151 -4.83 -12.54 -13.85
CA GLY A 151 -4.18 -11.24 -14.07
C GLY A 151 -4.74 -10.08 -13.23
N ARG A 152 -5.53 -10.37 -12.19
CA ARG A 152 -6.17 -9.36 -11.33
C ARG A 152 -5.92 -9.65 -9.86
N VAL A 153 -5.75 -8.58 -9.08
CA VAL A 153 -5.68 -8.73 -7.61
C VAL A 153 -6.97 -9.33 -7.08
N PHE A 154 -6.83 -10.42 -6.36
CA PHE A 154 -7.94 -11.11 -5.70
C PHE A 154 -8.09 -10.62 -4.26
N GLY A 155 -9.11 -9.81 -4.01
CA GLY A 155 -9.39 -9.25 -2.68
C GLY A 155 -10.32 -10.11 -1.82
N GLY A 156 -11.02 -11.08 -2.41
CA GLY A 156 -12.08 -11.81 -1.72
C GLY A 156 -13.33 -10.95 -1.46
N ALA A 157 -14.38 -11.56 -0.93
CA ALA A 157 -15.66 -10.89 -0.73
C ALA A 157 -15.63 -9.82 0.39
N MET A 158 -14.65 -9.89 1.30
CA MET A 158 -14.54 -8.99 2.44
C MET A 158 -13.22 -8.18 2.42
N HIS A 159 -12.59 -8.03 1.26
CA HIS A 159 -11.32 -7.32 1.07
C HIS A 159 -10.18 -7.79 2.02
N THR A 160 -10.19 -9.09 2.38
CA THR A 160 -9.24 -9.69 3.32
C THR A 160 -8.51 -10.90 2.75
N ALA A 161 -8.52 -11.09 1.43
CA ALA A 161 -7.75 -12.16 0.81
C ALA A 161 -6.23 -11.90 0.98
N GLY A 162 -5.48 -12.97 1.19
CA GLY A 162 -4.04 -12.86 1.35
C GLY A 162 -3.56 -12.62 2.77
N GLU A 163 -4.40 -12.73 3.80
CA GLU A 163 -4.00 -12.59 5.21
C GLU A 163 -3.15 -13.79 5.72
N LEU A 164 -2.18 -14.22 4.89
CA LEU A 164 -1.32 -15.39 5.15
C LEU A 164 -0.55 -15.26 6.46
N GLY A 165 0.00 -14.08 6.75
CA GLY A 165 0.74 -13.80 7.98
C GLY A 165 -0.06 -14.08 9.24
N HIS A 166 -1.38 -13.96 9.16
CA HIS A 166 -2.29 -14.18 10.27
C HIS A 166 -2.94 -15.57 10.30
N THR A 167 -2.47 -16.50 9.47
CA THR A 167 -2.87 -17.90 9.54
C THR A 167 -2.20 -18.57 10.75
N PRO A 168 -2.97 -19.17 11.71
CA PRO A 168 -2.38 -19.90 12.82
C PRO A 168 -1.65 -21.16 12.33
N ILE A 169 -0.37 -21.27 12.61
CA ILE A 169 0.47 -22.43 12.31
C ILE A 169 0.82 -23.25 13.55
N ILE A 170 0.70 -22.65 14.74
CA ILE A 170 0.90 -23.33 16.03
C ILE A 170 -0.29 -23.03 16.95
N TRP A 171 -1.01 -24.07 17.31
CA TRP A 171 -2.14 -23.96 18.25
C TRP A 171 -1.67 -23.37 19.59
N GLN A 172 -2.35 -22.32 20.08
CA GLN A 172 -1.99 -21.58 21.29
C GLN A 172 -0.52 -21.09 21.33
N GLY A 173 0.12 -20.90 20.19
CA GLY A 173 1.49 -20.44 20.08
C GLY A 173 1.72 -18.99 20.52
N ARG A 174 2.77 -18.34 19.98
CA ARG A 174 3.14 -16.97 20.34
C ARG A 174 1.98 -15.99 20.13
N PRO A 175 1.85 -14.94 20.99
CA PRO A 175 0.92 -13.85 20.72
C PRO A 175 1.22 -13.18 19.38
N CYS A 176 0.17 -12.78 18.67
CA CYS A 176 0.27 -12.01 17.42
C CYS A 176 -0.34 -10.61 17.63
N SER A 177 0.18 -9.64 16.90
CA SER A 177 -0.31 -8.25 16.89
C SER A 177 -1.81 -8.13 16.54
N CYS A 178 -2.36 -9.10 15.80
CA CYS A 178 -3.79 -9.17 15.47
C CYS A 178 -4.71 -9.61 16.62
N GLY A 179 -4.17 -9.86 17.82
CA GLY A 179 -4.91 -10.31 19.01
C GLY A 179 -5.09 -11.83 19.10
N ARG A 180 -4.72 -12.59 18.07
CA ARG A 180 -4.74 -14.07 18.07
C ARG A 180 -3.40 -14.64 18.53
N ARG A 181 -3.31 -15.97 18.54
CA ARG A 181 -2.07 -16.69 18.90
C ARG A 181 -1.69 -17.67 17.80
N GLY A 182 -0.37 -17.89 17.65
CA GLY A 182 0.19 -18.90 16.76
C GLY A 182 0.23 -18.53 15.29
N CYS A 183 -0.04 -17.27 14.91
CA CYS A 183 0.01 -16.81 13.54
C CYS A 183 1.42 -16.95 12.96
N LEU A 184 1.52 -17.23 11.66
CA LEU A 184 2.80 -17.33 10.93
C LEU A 184 3.68 -16.11 11.20
N GLU A 185 3.15 -14.91 11.12
CA GLU A 185 3.87 -13.64 11.35
C GLU A 185 4.61 -13.59 12.69
N ALA A 186 4.07 -14.23 13.73
CA ALA A 186 4.67 -14.24 15.07
C ALA A 186 5.99 -15.04 15.15
N TYR A 187 6.47 -15.64 14.04
CA TYR A 187 7.66 -16.47 14.02
C TYR A 187 8.76 -15.92 13.09
N PRO A 188 8.56 -15.77 11.77
CA PRO A 188 9.63 -15.35 10.87
C PRO A 188 9.55 -13.87 10.44
N SER A 189 8.66 -13.05 11.00
CA SER A 189 8.65 -11.61 10.67
C SER A 189 9.84 -10.88 11.29
N GLY A 190 10.20 -9.71 10.75
CA GLY A 190 11.23 -8.86 11.31
C GLY A 190 10.99 -8.55 12.77
N ASN A 191 9.77 -8.15 13.16
CA ASN A 191 9.41 -7.91 14.56
C ASN A 191 9.56 -9.15 15.43
N ALA A 192 9.19 -10.32 14.92
CA ALA A 192 9.29 -11.58 15.67
C ALA A 192 10.76 -12.00 15.92
N ILE A 193 11.66 -11.69 14.99
CA ILE A 193 13.10 -11.95 15.12
C ILE A 193 13.74 -10.99 16.11
N TRP A 194 13.38 -9.70 16.07
CA TRP A 194 13.92 -8.68 16.99
C TRP A 194 13.43 -8.84 18.44
N SER A 195 12.28 -9.49 18.65
CA SER A 195 11.69 -9.68 19.98
C SER A 195 12.15 -10.97 20.69
N GLN A 196 13.08 -11.72 20.12
CA GLN A 196 13.72 -12.90 20.72
C GLN A 196 14.94 -12.52 21.56
#